data_d70db0529370a067383790980dec0bb9
#
_entry.id   d70db0529370a067383790980dec0bb9
#
_cell.length_a   1.000
_cell.length_b   1.000
_cell.length_c   1.000
_cell.angle_alpha   90.00
_cell.angle_beta   90.00
_cell.angle_gamma   90.00
#
_symmetry.space_group_name_H-M   'P 1'
#
loop_
_entity.id
_entity.type
_entity.pdbx_description
1 polymer ?
#
loop_
_entity_poly.entity_id
_entity_poly.type
_entity_poly.pdbx_seq_one_letter_code
_entity_poly.pdbx_strand_id
1 'polypeptide(L)'
;MKLIIAGLGPGSPDLITRKALNEASSSDMIIVPRSHGDSQGLAEKILLENLPASTLRHFTIPMTYDEELRDRVILEQLEASRPQWEHAHKVFFPVIGDSMLYSSGAYLLDVWRKILPDIEAEFVPGVSAHSLAASCAEKFLAMRGEIFSVIPGTADPEKVRNALASCDTAAIYKPTALKNLPELVKDFAHIIRVDFAGIPERERIFEGEDALHNINEYLSVILLWKNS
;
A
#
# COMPACT_ATOMS: atom_id res chain seq x y z
N MET A 1 -2.87 24.44 -7.80
CA MET A 1 -2.42 23.56 -6.71
C MET A 1 -2.06 22.19 -7.27
N LYS A 2 -0.98 21.62 -6.76
CA LYS A 2 -0.50 20.29 -7.19
C LYS A 2 -0.57 19.30 -6.02
N LEU A 3 -1.23 18.15 -6.22
CA LEU A 3 -1.25 17.03 -5.28
C LEU A 3 -0.18 16.01 -5.67
N ILE A 4 0.75 15.74 -4.76
CA ILE A 4 1.76 14.70 -4.93
C ILE A 4 1.33 13.47 -4.15
N ILE A 5 1.06 12.37 -4.84
CA ILE A 5 0.76 11.08 -4.23
C ILE A 5 2.02 10.21 -4.33
N ALA A 6 2.63 9.89 -3.20
CA ALA A 6 3.94 9.27 -3.18
C ALA A 6 3.99 7.97 -2.37
N GLY A 7 4.55 6.92 -2.96
CA GLY A 7 4.89 5.69 -2.26
C GLY A 7 6.11 5.89 -1.35
N LEU A 8 5.96 5.54 -0.08
CA LEU A 8 7.04 5.61 0.91
C LEU A 8 7.84 4.31 1.05
N GLY A 9 7.52 3.31 0.24
CA GLY A 9 8.02 1.96 0.47
C GLY A 9 7.19 1.19 1.51
N PRO A 10 7.44 -0.11 1.69
CA PRO A 10 6.54 -1.01 2.41
C PRO A 10 6.75 -1.09 3.92
N GLY A 11 7.75 -0.38 4.49
CA GLY A 11 7.91 -0.42 5.95
C GLY A 11 9.16 0.30 6.48
N SER A 12 10.33 0.06 5.89
CA SER A 12 11.58 0.70 6.32
C SER A 12 11.70 2.12 5.78
N PRO A 13 12.09 3.10 6.61
CA PRO A 13 12.40 4.46 6.19
C PRO A 13 13.50 4.56 5.13
N ASP A 14 14.44 3.61 5.10
CA ASP A 14 15.53 3.55 4.11
C ASP A 14 15.03 3.23 2.69
N LEU A 15 13.79 2.74 2.56
CA LEU A 15 13.18 2.40 1.27
C LEU A 15 12.36 3.54 0.66
N ILE A 16 12.33 4.70 1.30
CA ILE A 16 11.75 5.90 0.69
C ILE A 16 12.63 6.35 -0.49
N THR A 17 12.00 6.63 -1.61
CA THR A 17 12.75 7.16 -2.75
C THR A 17 13.20 8.60 -2.47
N ARG A 18 14.38 8.98 -2.98
CA ARG A 18 14.86 10.36 -2.87
C ARG A 18 13.88 11.37 -3.46
N LYS A 19 13.14 10.98 -4.52
CA LYS A 19 12.11 11.84 -5.10
C LYS A 19 10.97 12.05 -4.11
N ALA A 20 10.45 10.97 -3.49
CA ALA A 20 9.37 11.09 -2.51
C ALA A 20 9.77 11.97 -1.32
N LEU A 21 11.00 11.81 -0.80
CA LEU A 21 11.50 12.63 0.30
C LEU A 21 11.65 14.11 -0.10
N ASN A 22 12.20 14.40 -1.27
CA ASN A 22 12.35 15.77 -1.77
C ASN A 22 10.99 16.44 -1.98
N GLU A 23 10.00 15.73 -2.54
CA GLU A 23 8.65 16.24 -2.73
C GLU A 23 7.96 16.50 -1.38
N ALA A 24 8.10 15.59 -0.41
CA ALA A 24 7.55 15.78 0.93
C ALA A 24 8.17 17.01 1.62
N SER A 25 9.51 17.14 1.57
CA SER A 25 10.25 18.26 2.19
C SER A 25 9.92 19.63 1.60
N SER A 26 9.53 19.69 0.32
CA SER A 26 9.22 20.93 -0.42
C SER A 26 7.72 21.22 -0.51
N SER A 27 6.88 20.42 0.13
CA SER A 27 5.41 20.61 0.12
C SER A 27 4.97 21.58 1.22
N ASP A 28 3.96 22.39 0.92
CA ASP A 28 3.40 23.36 1.86
C ASP A 28 2.58 22.64 2.95
N MET A 29 2.02 21.46 2.61
CA MET A 29 1.21 20.65 3.50
C MET A 29 1.40 19.16 3.20
N ILE A 30 1.44 18.35 4.25
CA ILE A 30 1.45 16.89 4.15
C ILE A 30 0.19 16.34 4.81
N ILE A 31 -0.64 15.65 4.04
CA ILE A 31 -1.84 14.96 4.53
C ILE A 31 -1.51 13.51 4.78
N VAL A 32 -1.43 13.11 6.04
CA VAL A 32 -1.10 11.74 6.44
C VAL A 32 -2.36 10.91 6.64
N PRO A 33 -2.55 9.79 5.91
CA PRO A 33 -3.69 8.93 6.12
C PRO A 33 -3.61 8.19 7.46
N ARG A 34 -4.72 8.16 8.20
CA ARG A 34 -4.93 7.31 9.36
C ARG A 34 -6.14 6.41 9.12
N SER A 35 -6.11 5.17 9.59
CA SER A 35 -7.23 4.24 9.44
C SER A 35 -8.31 4.49 10.49
N HIS A 36 -7.97 4.51 11.77
CA HIS A 36 -8.82 4.85 12.93
C HIS A 36 -7.96 5.04 14.19
N GLY A 37 -8.42 5.93 15.08
CA GLY A 37 -7.81 6.16 16.40
C GLY A 37 -6.58 7.08 16.40
N ASP A 38 -6.06 7.33 17.61
CA ASP A 38 -4.94 8.27 17.85
C ASP A 38 -3.55 7.66 17.64
N SER A 39 -3.47 6.38 17.26
CA SER A 39 -2.19 5.73 17.05
C SER A 39 -1.48 6.22 15.79
N GLN A 40 -0.19 6.48 15.94
CA GLN A 40 0.69 6.87 14.85
C GLN A 40 0.74 5.78 13.76
N GLY A 41 0.35 6.14 12.53
CA GLY A 41 0.41 5.24 11.38
C GLY A 41 1.83 5.00 10.86
N LEU A 42 2.02 3.91 10.10
CA LEU A 42 3.33 3.58 9.54
C LEU A 42 3.87 4.68 8.61
N ALA A 43 3.03 5.26 7.74
CA ALA A 43 3.43 6.36 6.87
C ALA A 43 3.91 7.59 7.66
N GLU A 44 3.25 7.88 8.79
CA GLU A 44 3.66 8.97 9.69
C GLU A 44 5.03 8.69 10.32
N LYS A 45 5.26 7.47 10.79
CA LYS A 45 6.55 7.06 11.38
C LYS A 45 7.70 7.24 10.38
N ILE A 46 7.54 6.75 9.16
CA ILE A 46 8.53 6.88 8.09
C ILE A 46 8.85 8.36 7.80
N LEU A 47 7.82 9.21 7.74
CA LEU A 47 8.03 10.64 7.49
C LEU A 47 8.73 11.35 8.64
N LEU A 48 8.35 11.06 9.89
CA LEU A 48 8.89 11.75 11.07
C LEU A 48 10.37 11.46 11.33
N GLU A 49 10.91 10.39 10.79
CA GLU A 49 12.36 10.16 10.80
C GLU A 49 13.14 11.15 9.93
N ASN A 50 12.47 11.78 8.96
CA ASN A 50 13.09 12.66 7.99
C ASN A 50 12.57 14.10 7.99
N LEU A 51 11.38 14.35 8.60
CA LEU A 51 10.66 15.62 8.50
C LEU A 51 10.10 16.06 9.86
N PRO A 52 10.01 17.40 10.11
CA PRO A 52 9.41 17.90 11.34
C PRO A 52 7.89 17.65 11.38
N ALA A 53 7.37 17.29 12.55
CA ALA A 53 5.95 16.98 12.76
C ALA A 53 5.00 18.16 12.48
N SER A 54 5.47 19.39 12.51
CA SER A 54 4.65 20.60 12.31
C SER A 54 4.00 20.71 10.93
N THR A 55 4.53 20.01 9.95
CA THR A 55 4.01 20.01 8.56
C THR A 55 2.90 18.99 8.31
N LEU A 56 2.64 18.11 9.27
CA LEU A 56 1.70 16.99 9.10
C LEU A 56 0.26 17.39 9.46
N ARG A 57 -0.69 16.92 8.67
CA ARG A 57 -2.14 16.97 8.94
C ARG A 57 -2.71 15.58 8.75
N HIS A 58 -3.57 15.15 9.66
CA HIS A 58 -4.09 13.79 9.67
C HIS A 58 -5.48 13.75 9.04
N PHE A 59 -5.66 12.85 8.08
CA PHE A 59 -6.95 12.54 7.47
C PHE A 59 -7.32 11.10 7.73
N THR A 60 -8.57 10.86 8.14
CA THR A 60 -9.10 9.51 8.24
C THR A 60 -9.52 9.03 6.87
N ILE A 61 -8.90 7.95 6.42
CA ILE A 61 -9.34 7.22 5.22
C ILE A 61 -10.01 5.94 5.67
N PRO A 62 -11.35 5.84 5.64
CA PRO A 62 -12.05 4.66 6.10
C PRO A 62 -11.69 3.43 5.29
N MET A 63 -11.36 2.33 5.98
CA MET A 63 -11.10 1.02 5.36
C MET A 63 -12.42 0.28 5.20
N THR A 64 -13.26 0.74 4.29
CA THR A 64 -14.61 0.22 4.03
C THR A 64 -14.82 -0.09 2.54
N TYR A 65 -15.72 -1.03 2.24
CA TYR A 65 -16.24 -1.28 0.90
C TYR A 65 -17.38 -0.32 0.52
N ASP A 66 -17.94 0.41 1.49
CA ASP A 66 -18.93 1.47 1.26
C ASP A 66 -18.23 2.71 0.71
N GLU A 67 -18.30 2.85 -0.61
CA GLU A 67 -17.68 3.95 -1.35
C GLU A 67 -18.29 5.30 -1.00
N GLU A 68 -19.61 5.36 -0.78
CA GLU A 68 -20.31 6.60 -0.45
C GLU A 68 -19.89 7.10 0.94
N LEU A 69 -19.80 6.20 1.91
CA LEU A 69 -19.31 6.52 3.25
C LEU A 69 -17.87 7.02 3.21
N ARG A 70 -17.01 6.30 2.49
CA ARG A 70 -15.59 6.68 2.35
C ARG A 70 -15.43 8.06 1.73
N ASP A 71 -16.09 8.29 0.61
CA ASP A 71 -16.02 9.54 -0.14
C ASP A 71 -16.56 10.72 0.66
N ARG A 72 -17.66 10.52 1.40
CA ARG A 72 -18.23 11.52 2.28
C ARG A 72 -17.27 11.92 3.41
N VAL A 73 -16.65 10.93 4.09
CA VAL A 73 -15.68 11.20 5.17
C VAL A 73 -14.46 11.95 4.65
N ILE A 74 -13.97 11.62 3.44
CA ILE A 74 -12.86 12.34 2.82
C ILE A 74 -13.27 13.77 2.47
N LEU A 75 -14.46 13.94 1.88
CA LEU A 75 -14.97 15.26 1.47
C LEU A 75 -15.13 16.19 2.66
N GLU A 76 -15.78 15.73 3.74
CA GLU A 76 -15.97 16.51 4.96
C GLU A 76 -14.63 17.01 5.54
N GLN A 77 -13.59 16.18 5.54
CA GLN A 77 -12.26 16.58 6.01
C GLN A 77 -11.58 17.58 5.07
N LEU A 78 -11.71 17.40 3.76
CA LEU A 78 -11.20 18.36 2.77
C LEU A 78 -11.87 19.72 2.93
N GLU A 79 -13.19 19.78 3.10
CA GLU A 79 -13.93 21.02 3.29
C GLU A 79 -13.57 21.69 4.64
N ALA A 80 -13.51 20.94 5.72
CA ALA A 80 -13.11 21.45 7.03
C ALA A 80 -11.68 21.99 7.07
N SER A 81 -10.78 21.42 6.27
CA SER A 81 -9.38 21.85 6.17
C SER A 81 -9.12 22.85 5.03
N ARG A 82 -10.14 23.29 4.30
CA ARG A 82 -10.01 24.21 3.15
C ARG A 82 -9.10 25.41 3.42
N PRO A 83 -9.24 26.18 4.52
CA PRO A 83 -8.35 27.32 4.80
C PRO A 83 -6.86 26.97 4.90
N GLN A 84 -6.54 25.71 5.12
CA GLN A 84 -5.16 25.23 5.27
C GLN A 84 -4.51 24.87 3.91
N TRP A 85 -5.31 24.39 2.95
CA TRP A 85 -4.78 23.93 1.66
C TRP A 85 -5.17 24.81 0.46
N GLU A 86 -6.20 25.68 0.54
CA GLU A 86 -6.65 26.49 -0.61
C GLU A 86 -5.59 27.45 -1.15
N HIS A 87 -4.62 27.86 -0.34
CA HIS A 87 -3.49 28.67 -0.74
C HIS A 87 -2.19 27.88 -0.92
N ALA A 88 -2.21 26.58 -0.73
CA ALA A 88 -1.05 25.73 -0.94
C ALA A 88 -0.74 25.59 -2.44
N HIS A 89 0.53 25.71 -2.80
CA HIS A 89 0.97 25.38 -4.15
C HIS A 89 1.14 23.87 -4.32
N LYS A 90 1.62 23.20 -3.25
CA LYS A 90 1.92 21.77 -3.26
C LYS A 90 1.43 21.09 -1.98
N VAL A 91 0.63 20.04 -2.16
CA VAL A 91 0.17 19.15 -1.08
C VAL A 91 0.71 17.75 -1.33
N PHE A 92 1.29 17.13 -0.32
CA PHE A 92 1.85 15.78 -0.38
C PHE A 92 0.96 14.78 0.36
N PHE A 93 0.70 13.65 -0.28
CA PHE A 93 -0.05 12.54 0.30
C PHE A 93 0.77 11.24 0.24
N PRO A 94 1.26 10.75 1.38
CA PRO A 94 2.04 9.52 1.47
C PRO A 94 1.14 8.30 1.43
N VAL A 95 1.61 7.23 0.78
CA VAL A 95 1.01 5.90 0.84
C VAL A 95 2.08 4.86 1.15
N ILE A 96 1.71 3.78 1.85
CA ILE A 96 2.63 2.67 2.10
C ILE A 96 2.78 1.83 0.83
N GLY A 97 4.00 1.40 0.55
CA GLY A 97 4.35 0.68 -0.67
C GLY A 97 4.47 1.59 -1.88
N ASP A 98 3.87 1.18 -2.97
CA ASP A 98 3.84 1.90 -4.24
C ASP A 98 2.56 2.73 -4.38
N SER A 99 2.70 3.98 -4.88
CA SER A 99 1.57 4.89 -5.06
C SER A 99 0.58 4.46 -6.15
N MET A 100 0.99 3.58 -7.06
CA MET A 100 0.18 3.14 -8.20
C MET A 100 -0.46 1.76 -8.02
N LEU A 101 -0.21 1.08 -6.87
CA LEU A 101 -0.70 -0.26 -6.62
C LEU A 101 -1.57 -0.31 -5.36
N TYR A 102 -2.89 -0.47 -5.52
CA TYR A 102 -3.89 -0.54 -4.43
C TYR A 102 -3.82 0.63 -3.43
N SER A 103 -3.54 1.81 -3.94
CA SER A 103 -3.27 3.03 -3.18
C SER A 103 -4.55 3.74 -2.74
N SER A 104 -4.58 4.16 -1.47
CA SER A 104 -5.64 5.06 -0.96
C SER A 104 -5.56 6.48 -1.55
N GLY A 105 -4.44 6.82 -2.19
CA GLY A 105 -4.28 8.11 -2.88
C GLY A 105 -5.24 8.30 -4.04
N ALA A 106 -5.69 7.19 -4.68
CA ALA A 106 -6.73 7.25 -5.72
C ALA A 106 -8.05 7.81 -5.16
N TYR A 107 -8.49 7.32 -4.00
CA TYR A 107 -9.73 7.78 -3.36
C TYR A 107 -9.68 9.26 -2.99
N LEU A 108 -8.56 9.71 -2.43
CA LEU A 108 -8.36 11.11 -2.11
C LEU A 108 -8.44 12.00 -3.36
N LEU A 109 -7.75 11.62 -4.43
CA LEU A 109 -7.72 12.37 -5.68
C LEU A 109 -9.11 12.47 -6.31
N ASP A 110 -9.86 11.35 -6.35
CA ASP A 110 -11.20 11.32 -6.94
C ASP A 110 -12.17 12.24 -6.19
N VAL A 111 -12.10 12.23 -4.86
CA VAL A 111 -12.93 13.14 -4.04
C VAL A 111 -12.47 14.59 -4.18
N TRP A 112 -11.16 14.84 -4.20
CA TRP A 112 -10.65 16.20 -4.34
C TRP A 112 -10.98 16.83 -5.69
N ARG A 113 -11.00 16.04 -6.76
CA ARG A 113 -11.46 16.50 -8.10
C ARG A 113 -12.92 16.93 -8.14
N LYS A 114 -13.78 16.42 -7.24
CA LYS A 114 -15.16 16.87 -7.12
C LYS A 114 -15.28 18.33 -6.67
N ILE A 115 -14.32 18.82 -5.87
CA ILE A 115 -14.29 20.19 -5.33
C ILE A 115 -13.26 21.11 -6.02
N LEU A 116 -12.27 20.53 -6.66
CA LEU A 116 -11.24 21.25 -7.43
C LEU A 116 -10.90 20.47 -8.70
N PRO A 117 -11.75 20.60 -9.78
CA PRO A 117 -11.60 19.79 -11.00
C PRO A 117 -10.25 19.92 -11.68
N ASP A 118 -9.62 21.10 -11.61
CA ASP A 118 -8.33 21.40 -12.26
C ASP A 118 -7.12 21.09 -11.38
N ILE A 119 -7.27 20.28 -10.30
CA ILE A 119 -6.14 19.88 -9.48
C ILE A 119 -5.14 19.07 -10.30
N GLU A 120 -3.91 19.52 -10.34
CA GLU A 120 -2.82 18.75 -10.92
C GLU A 120 -2.42 17.62 -9.98
N ALA A 121 -2.19 16.42 -10.53
CA ALA A 121 -1.70 15.30 -9.76
C ALA A 121 -0.35 14.80 -10.30
N GLU A 122 0.60 14.58 -9.39
CA GLU A 122 1.84 13.88 -9.68
C GLU A 122 1.94 12.62 -8.82
N PHE A 123 2.36 11.51 -9.44
CA PHE A 123 2.56 10.24 -8.78
C PHE A 123 4.06 9.96 -8.67
N VAL A 124 4.51 9.65 -7.46
CA VAL A 124 5.88 9.24 -7.20
C VAL A 124 5.86 7.77 -6.78
N PRO A 125 6.40 6.84 -7.59
CA PRO A 125 6.39 5.42 -7.24
C PRO A 125 7.25 5.14 -6.01
N GLY A 126 6.90 4.08 -5.30
CA GLY A 126 7.65 3.55 -4.16
C GLY A 126 8.02 2.09 -4.36
N VAL A 127 8.81 1.54 -3.46
CA VAL A 127 9.09 0.10 -3.44
C VAL A 127 7.82 -0.65 -3.08
N SER A 128 7.43 -1.61 -3.91
CA SER A 128 6.24 -2.42 -3.68
C SER A 128 6.47 -3.46 -2.56
N ALA A 129 5.41 -3.81 -1.84
CA ALA A 129 5.50 -4.79 -0.76
C ALA A 129 5.96 -6.18 -1.25
N HIS A 130 5.53 -6.60 -2.44
CA HIS A 130 6.00 -7.87 -3.02
C HIS A 130 7.49 -7.88 -3.34
N SER A 131 8.06 -6.74 -3.79
CA SER A 131 9.49 -6.64 -4.06
C SER A 131 10.31 -6.78 -2.77
N LEU A 132 9.88 -6.13 -1.68
CA LEU A 132 10.55 -6.28 -0.40
C LEU A 132 10.35 -7.67 0.18
N ALA A 133 9.13 -8.22 0.14
CA ALA A 133 8.87 -9.59 0.62
C ALA A 133 9.74 -10.62 -0.11
N ALA A 134 9.92 -10.47 -1.43
CA ALA A 134 10.81 -11.34 -2.21
C ALA A 134 12.28 -11.20 -1.82
N SER A 135 12.71 -9.97 -1.51
CA SER A 135 14.05 -9.72 -0.98
C SER A 135 14.27 -10.38 0.40
N CYS A 136 13.29 -10.27 1.31
CA CYS A 136 13.33 -10.94 2.62
C CYS A 136 13.33 -12.47 2.46
N ALA A 137 12.64 -12.99 1.45
CA ALA A 137 12.58 -14.42 1.14
C ALA A 137 13.79 -14.92 0.32
N GLU A 138 14.72 -14.04 -0.07
CA GLU A 138 15.89 -14.34 -0.91
C GLU A 138 15.54 -15.08 -2.22
N LYS A 139 14.33 -14.78 -2.79
CA LYS A 139 13.84 -15.43 -4.02
C LYS A 139 13.42 -14.39 -5.07
N PHE A 140 13.84 -14.64 -6.32
CA PHE A 140 13.37 -13.86 -7.46
C PHE A 140 11.90 -14.14 -7.74
N LEU A 141 11.11 -13.10 -8.01
CA LEU A 141 9.68 -13.22 -8.32
C LEU A 141 9.43 -13.83 -9.70
N ALA A 142 10.26 -13.48 -10.69
CA ALA A 142 10.16 -14.05 -12.03
C ALA A 142 11.50 -13.94 -12.74
N MET A 143 11.78 -14.91 -13.59
CA MET A 143 12.97 -14.94 -14.43
C MET A 143 12.60 -15.34 -15.86
N ARG A 144 13.37 -14.84 -16.85
CA ARG A 144 13.21 -15.18 -18.28
C ARG A 144 11.77 -14.95 -18.77
N GLY A 145 11.06 -16.02 -19.17
CA GLY A 145 9.69 -15.97 -19.70
C GLY A 145 8.59 -16.26 -18.68
N GLU A 146 8.90 -16.29 -17.39
CA GLU A 146 7.92 -16.54 -16.34
C GLU A 146 6.93 -15.37 -16.19
N ILE A 147 5.66 -15.72 -16.00
CA ILE A 147 4.58 -14.75 -15.77
C ILE A 147 4.39 -14.55 -14.27
N PHE A 148 4.64 -13.32 -13.83
CA PHE A 148 4.36 -12.90 -12.45
C PHE A 148 3.03 -12.16 -12.35
N SER A 149 2.18 -12.56 -11.39
CA SER A 149 0.89 -11.93 -11.13
C SER A 149 0.82 -11.31 -9.73
N VAL A 150 0.28 -10.10 -9.63
CA VAL A 150 -0.06 -9.45 -8.36
C VAL A 150 -1.57 -9.52 -8.16
N ILE A 151 -2.00 -10.17 -7.08
CA ILE A 151 -3.40 -10.55 -6.86
C ILE A 151 -3.87 -9.98 -5.52
N PRO A 152 -4.92 -9.12 -5.50
CA PRO A 152 -5.53 -8.71 -4.24
C PRO A 152 -6.43 -9.82 -3.69
N GLY A 153 -6.21 -10.24 -2.46
CA GLY A 153 -7.06 -11.23 -1.79
C GLY A 153 -8.52 -10.79 -1.61
N THR A 154 -8.79 -9.51 -1.84
CA THR A 154 -10.14 -8.93 -1.83
C THR A 154 -10.87 -9.05 -3.16
N ALA A 155 -10.22 -9.57 -4.21
CA ALA A 155 -10.86 -9.80 -5.51
C ALA A 155 -11.87 -10.96 -5.46
N ASP A 156 -12.73 -11.00 -6.45
CA ASP A 156 -13.66 -12.11 -6.63
C ASP A 156 -12.91 -13.46 -6.67
N PRO A 157 -13.35 -14.49 -5.93
CA PRO A 157 -12.64 -15.77 -5.82
C PRO A 157 -12.39 -16.48 -7.16
N GLU A 158 -13.28 -16.31 -8.13
CA GLU A 158 -13.09 -16.91 -9.47
C GLU A 158 -12.00 -16.18 -10.24
N LYS A 159 -11.94 -14.86 -10.13
CA LYS A 159 -10.86 -14.06 -10.71
C LYS A 159 -9.50 -14.42 -10.09
N VAL A 160 -9.46 -14.62 -8.77
CA VAL A 160 -8.23 -15.05 -8.08
C VAL A 160 -7.79 -16.42 -8.63
N ARG A 161 -8.69 -17.40 -8.72
CA ARG A 161 -8.38 -18.74 -9.26
C ARG A 161 -7.84 -18.68 -10.68
N ASN A 162 -8.49 -17.92 -11.56
CA ASN A 162 -8.08 -17.79 -12.96
C ASN A 162 -6.70 -17.11 -13.09
N ALA A 163 -6.43 -16.09 -12.27
CA ALA A 163 -5.12 -15.43 -12.24
C ALA A 163 -4.01 -16.39 -11.77
N LEU A 164 -4.25 -17.16 -10.71
CA LEU A 164 -3.31 -18.15 -10.19
C LEU A 164 -3.07 -19.30 -11.20
N ALA A 165 -4.08 -19.72 -11.93
CA ALA A 165 -3.93 -20.74 -12.97
C ALA A 165 -3.03 -20.27 -14.12
N SER A 166 -3.06 -18.97 -14.45
CA SER A 166 -2.42 -18.39 -15.64
C SER A 166 -1.00 -17.87 -15.40
N CYS A 167 -0.47 -17.87 -14.16
CA CYS A 167 0.84 -17.37 -13.85
C CYS A 167 1.78 -18.48 -13.37
N ASP A 168 3.09 -18.25 -13.46
CA ASP A 168 4.14 -19.13 -12.93
C ASP A 168 4.43 -18.76 -11.48
N THR A 169 4.36 -17.48 -11.16
CA THR A 169 4.58 -16.94 -9.83
C THR A 169 3.54 -15.88 -9.49
N ALA A 170 3.24 -15.72 -8.21
CA ALA A 170 2.27 -14.73 -7.77
C ALA A 170 2.64 -14.08 -6.43
N ALA A 171 2.16 -12.86 -6.24
CA ALA A 171 2.09 -12.20 -4.95
C ALA A 171 0.64 -11.93 -4.58
N ILE A 172 0.20 -12.48 -3.45
CA ILE A 172 -1.15 -12.23 -2.91
C ILE A 172 -1.06 -11.16 -1.84
N TYR A 173 -1.75 -10.05 -2.08
CA TYR A 173 -1.92 -8.96 -1.13
C TYR A 173 -3.19 -9.14 -0.30
N LYS A 174 -3.16 -8.75 0.96
CA LYS A 174 -4.30 -8.88 1.89
C LYS A 174 -4.85 -10.31 1.94
N PRO A 175 -4.01 -11.32 2.18
CA PRO A 175 -4.41 -12.73 2.15
C PRO A 175 -5.48 -13.08 3.19
N THR A 176 -5.62 -12.28 4.26
CA THR A 176 -6.68 -12.41 5.29
C THR A 176 -8.10 -12.37 4.71
N ALA A 177 -8.30 -11.79 3.53
CA ALA A 177 -9.60 -11.71 2.87
C ALA A 177 -9.96 -12.99 2.09
N LEU A 178 -8.98 -13.87 1.82
CA LEU A 178 -9.21 -15.09 1.06
C LEU A 178 -9.72 -16.23 1.95
N LYS A 179 -10.81 -16.85 1.51
CA LYS A 179 -11.29 -18.11 2.05
C LYS A 179 -10.66 -19.28 1.27
N ASN A 180 -10.38 -20.40 1.96
CA ASN A 180 -9.84 -21.62 1.36
C ASN A 180 -8.49 -21.41 0.63
N LEU A 181 -7.62 -20.61 1.17
CA LEU A 181 -6.30 -20.31 0.60
C LEU A 181 -5.48 -21.58 0.28
N PRO A 182 -5.40 -22.62 1.16
CA PRO A 182 -4.68 -23.86 0.85
C PRO A 182 -5.14 -24.53 -0.46
N GLU A 183 -6.44 -24.58 -0.71
CA GLU A 183 -6.97 -25.16 -1.95
C GLU A 183 -6.67 -24.31 -3.19
N LEU A 184 -6.65 -22.99 -3.04
CA LEU A 184 -6.34 -22.06 -4.14
C LEU A 184 -4.89 -22.15 -4.60
N VAL A 185 -3.97 -22.46 -3.69
CA VAL A 185 -2.52 -22.44 -3.95
C VAL A 185 -1.86 -23.83 -4.02
N LYS A 186 -2.64 -24.90 -4.02
CA LYS A 186 -2.15 -26.29 -3.99
C LYS A 186 -1.21 -26.66 -5.14
N ASP A 187 -1.31 -25.96 -6.27
CA ASP A 187 -0.48 -26.21 -7.47
C ASP A 187 0.85 -25.46 -7.43
N PHE A 188 1.14 -24.71 -6.35
CA PHE A 188 2.39 -24.01 -6.15
C PHE A 188 3.35 -24.82 -5.27
N ALA A 189 4.57 -25.03 -5.77
CA ALA A 189 5.59 -25.84 -5.10
C ALA A 189 6.24 -25.11 -3.91
N HIS A 190 6.34 -23.77 -4.02
CA HIS A 190 6.91 -22.94 -2.97
C HIS A 190 5.93 -21.85 -2.57
N ILE A 191 5.74 -21.72 -1.27
CA ILE A 191 4.83 -20.76 -0.65
C ILE A 191 5.60 -20.08 0.48
N ILE A 192 5.72 -18.75 0.42
CA ILE A 192 6.35 -17.96 1.48
C ILE A 192 5.41 -16.82 1.83
N ARG A 193 5.14 -16.63 3.12
CA ARG A 193 4.45 -15.46 3.65
C ARG A 193 5.43 -14.58 4.39
N VAL A 194 5.41 -13.30 4.09
CA VAL A 194 6.17 -12.29 4.84
C VAL A 194 5.17 -11.32 5.47
N ASP A 195 5.16 -11.27 6.79
CA ASP A 195 4.40 -10.32 7.58
C ASP A 195 5.32 -9.17 7.99
N PHE A 196 4.82 -7.93 7.89
CA PHE A 196 5.54 -6.71 8.27
C PHE A 196 6.92 -6.55 7.62
N ALA A 197 7.06 -6.91 6.36
CA ALA A 197 8.32 -6.77 5.64
C ALA A 197 8.94 -5.36 5.81
N GLY A 198 10.21 -5.30 6.20
CA GLY A 198 10.96 -4.06 6.44
C GLY A 198 10.68 -3.37 7.77
N ILE A 199 9.99 -4.03 8.71
CA ILE A 199 9.81 -3.56 10.10
C ILE A 199 10.52 -4.56 11.03
N PRO A 200 11.79 -4.34 11.38
CA PRO A 200 12.66 -5.38 11.96
C PRO A 200 12.10 -6.08 13.20
N GLU A 201 11.45 -5.35 14.12
CA GLU A 201 10.90 -5.93 15.35
C GLU A 201 9.62 -6.75 15.11
N ARG A 202 9.02 -6.65 13.91
CA ARG A 202 7.74 -7.29 13.57
C ARG A 202 7.84 -8.21 12.36
N GLU A 203 8.90 -8.12 11.58
CA GLU A 203 9.09 -8.93 10.39
C GLU A 203 9.11 -10.42 10.74
N ARG A 204 8.29 -11.21 10.04
CA ARG A 204 8.20 -12.65 10.20
C ARG A 204 8.07 -13.30 8.83
N ILE A 205 8.80 -14.40 8.64
CA ILE A 205 8.77 -15.19 7.42
C ILE A 205 8.26 -16.60 7.78
N PHE A 206 7.28 -17.07 7.01
CA PHE A 206 6.69 -18.40 7.13
C PHE A 206 6.79 -19.11 5.79
N GLU A 207 7.06 -20.42 5.79
CA GLU A 207 7.24 -21.22 4.58
C GLU A 207 6.29 -22.42 4.55
N GLY A 208 5.95 -22.87 3.34
CA GLY A 208 5.11 -24.05 3.11
C GLY A 208 3.76 -23.92 3.78
N GLU A 209 3.33 -24.95 4.51
CA GLU A 209 2.04 -24.99 5.21
C GLU A 209 1.90 -23.90 6.27
N ASP A 210 2.98 -23.56 6.98
CA ASP A 210 2.96 -22.51 8.01
C ASP A 210 2.61 -21.13 7.42
N ALA A 211 2.95 -20.90 6.14
CA ALA A 211 2.60 -19.69 5.44
C ALA A 211 1.09 -19.52 5.22
N LEU A 212 0.31 -20.62 5.28
CA LEU A 212 -1.11 -20.66 4.99
C LEU A 212 -2.01 -20.62 6.23
N HIS A 213 -1.39 -20.67 7.42
CA HIS A 213 -2.12 -20.71 8.69
C HIS A 213 -1.95 -19.44 9.50
N ASN A 214 -2.95 -19.13 10.35
CA ASN A 214 -2.92 -18.01 11.30
C ASN A 214 -2.56 -16.66 10.65
N ILE A 215 -3.15 -16.38 9.49
CA ILE A 215 -2.96 -15.13 8.74
C ILE A 215 -3.85 -14.06 9.35
N ASN A 216 -3.34 -13.29 10.29
CA ASN A 216 -4.10 -12.29 11.03
C ASN A 216 -3.62 -10.85 10.75
N GLU A 217 -2.47 -10.71 10.11
CA GLU A 217 -1.84 -9.42 9.93
C GLU A 217 -2.26 -8.74 8.62
N TYR A 218 -2.60 -7.45 8.71
CA TYR A 218 -2.98 -6.68 7.53
C TYR A 218 -1.81 -6.45 6.57
N LEU A 219 -0.60 -6.24 7.11
CA LEU A 219 0.62 -6.06 6.33
C LEU A 219 1.30 -7.42 6.07
N SER A 220 0.61 -8.26 5.31
CA SER A 220 1.09 -9.58 4.89
C SER A 220 1.09 -9.69 3.38
N VAL A 221 2.11 -10.32 2.83
CA VAL A 221 2.21 -10.73 1.42
C VAL A 221 2.54 -12.21 1.36
N ILE A 222 1.78 -12.97 0.57
CA ILE A 222 2.12 -14.36 0.24
C ILE A 222 2.72 -14.38 -1.16
N LEU A 223 3.88 -15.01 -1.26
CA LEU A 223 4.61 -15.22 -2.50
C LEU A 223 4.51 -16.70 -2.89
N LEU A 224 4.27 -16.96 -4.15
CA LEU A 224 3.98 -18.29 -4.71
C LEU A 224 4.83 -18.56 -5.93
N TRP A 225 5.36 -19.79 -6.06
CA TRP A 225 6.10 -20.28 -7.24
C TRP A 225 5.61 -21.68 -7.59
N LYS A 226 5.23 -21.93 -8.87
CA LYS A 226 4.85 -23.25 -9.39
C LYS A 226 6.06 -24.17 -9.56
N ASN A 227 7.18 -23.63 -9.97
CA ASN A 227 8.41 -24.36 -10.17
C ASN A 227 9.45 -24.03 -9.13
N SER A 228 10.35 -24.97 -8.86
CA SER A 228 11.47 -24.83 -7.93
C SER A 228 12.66 -24.08 -8.58
#